data_9b5fe5b8be56888b00e68147a86b88bc
#
_entry.id   9b5fe5b8be56888b00e68147a86b88bc
#
_cell.length_a   1.000
_cell.length_b   1.000
_cell.length_c   1.000
_cell.angle_alpha   90.00
_cell.angle_beta   90.00
_cell.angle_gamma   90.00
#
_symmetry.space_group_name_H-M   'P 1'
#
loop_
_entity.id
_entity.type
_entity.pdbx_description
1 polymer ?
#
loop_
_entity_poly.entity_id
_entity_poly.type
_entity_poly.pdbx_seq_one_letter_code
_entity_poly.pdbx_strand_id
1 'polypeptide(L)'
;CVDIQELADAAQLSSLADETPEGRSVVVLAKEQFGIRGRSLQDKNMHFVPFTAVTRMSGVDFDGNEIRKGAADAMQSYVTHAGGMYSPDCDRVVKSIASKGGTGLVVAKNHKILGVIYLKDIIKQGVKEKFADLRKMGIKTIMITGDNPITAAAIAAEAGVDDFLAEATPEGKLAMIRDFQAKGHLVAMTGDGTNDAPALAQADVAVAMNSGTQAAKEAGNMVDLDSSPTKLIDIVRIGKQLLMTRGSLTTFSIANDVAKYFAIIPALFMGFYPGLSALNIMG
;
A
#
# COMPACT_ATOMS: atom_id res chain seq x y z
N CYS A 1 -3.98 -34.40 14.90
CA CYS A 1 -4.05 -32.95 15.14
C CYS A 1 -2.99 -32.60 16.16
N VAL A 2 -2.14 -31.65 15.83
CA VAL A 2 -1.17 -31.07 16.79
C VAL A 2 -1.94 -30.21 17.78
N ASP A 3 -1.49 -30.15 19.05
CA ASP A 3 -2.07 -29.26 20.04
C ASP A 3 -1.87 -27.80 19.61
N ILE A 4 -2.90 -26.99 19.74
CA ILE A 4 -2.87 -25.57 19.38
C ILE A 4 -1.84 -24.81 20.20
N GLN A 5 -1.62 -25.25 21.45
CA GLN A 5 -0.60 -24.67 22.33
C GLN A 5 0.82 -24.94 21.81
N GLU A 6 1.09 -26.13 21.28
CA GLU A 6 2.37 -26.47 20.67
C GLU A 6 2.61 -25.65 19.39
N LEU A 7 1.57 -25.46 18.58
CA LEU A 7 1.65 -24.60 17.39
C LEU A 7 1.96 -23.15 17.79
N ALA A 8 1.27 -22.62 18.80
CA ALA A 8 1.46 -21.25 19.25
C ALA A 8 2.88 -21.02 19.84
N ASP A 9 3.41 -21.98 20.60
CA ASP A 9 4.76 -21.94 21.15
C ASP A 9 5.82 -21.96 20.02
N ALA A 10 5.69 -22.86 19.07
CA ALA A 10 6.57 -22.92 17.90
C ALA A 10 6.50 -21.65 17.02
N ALA A 11 5.29 -21.11 16.85
CA ALA A 11 5.06 -19.86 16.11
C ALA A 11 5.74 -18.67 16.81
N GLN A 12 5.64 -18.56 18.11
CA GLN A 12 6.33 -17.52 18.89
C GLN A 12 7.85 -17.65 18.74
N LEU A 13 8.39 -18.84 19.03
CA LEU A 13 9.84 -19.08 19.00
C LEU A 13 10.45 -18.77 17.63
N SER A 14 9.81 -19.19 16.54
CA SER A 14 10.27 -18.93 15.18
C SER A 14 10.10 -17.47 14.74
N SER A 15 9.39 -16.65 15.51
CA SER A 15 9.16 -15.24 15.24
C SER A 15 9.97 -14.29 16.09
N LEU A 16 10.70 -14.76 17.10
CA LEU A 16 11.45 -13.90 18.02
C LEU A 16 12.56 -13.07 17.35
N ALA A 17 13.20 -13.62 16.31
CA ALA A 17 14.22 -12.91 15.54
C ALA A 17 13.68 -12.36 14.20
N ASP A 18 12.38 -12.41 14.01
CA ASP A 18 11.70 -11.90 12.82
C ASP A 18 11.25 -10.44 13.08
N GLU A 19 12.02 -9.49 12.58
CA GLU A 19 11.77 -8.05 12.77
C GLU A 19 10.65 -7.50 11.86
N THR A 20 10.05 -8.35 11.02
CA THR A 20 8.93 -7.95 10.17
C THR A 20 7.68 -7.61 11.00
N PRO A 21 6.76 -6.79 10.49
CA PRO A 21 5.47 -6.54 11.14
C PRO A 21 4.68 -7.81 11.42
N GLU A 22 4.75 -8.79 10.49
CA GLU A 22 4.13 -10.10 10.61
C GLU A 22 4.71 -10.90 11.77
N GLY A 23 6.04 -10.95 11.88
CA GLY A 23 6.74 -11.62 12.98
C GLY A 23 6.33 -11.06 14.33
N ARG A 24 6.30 -9.73 14.47
CA ARG A 24 5.85 -9.05 15.70
C ARG A 24 4.40 -9.37 16.03
N SER A 25 3.51 -9.39 15.04
CA SER A 25 2.08 -9.71 15.21
C SER A 25 1.89 -11.13 15.74
N VAL A 26 2.67 -12.10 15.26
CA VAL A 26 2.64 -13.48 15.76
C VAL A 26 3.08 -13.57 17.22
N VAL A 27 4.14 -12.86 17.61
CA VAL A 27 4.63 -12.83 19.00
C VAL A 27 3.58 -12.21 19.93
N VAL A 28 2.94 -11.11 19.52
CA VAL A 28 1.88 -10.46 20.30
C VAL A 28 0.68 -11.40 20.46
N LEU A 29 0.22 -12.04 19.38
CA LEU A 29 -0.89 -12.98 19.39
C LEU A 29 -0.63 -14.16 20.35
N ALA A 30 0.56 -14.75 20.29
CA ALA A 30 0.96 -15.84 21.16
C ALA A 30 0.92 -15.45 22.65
N LYS A 31 1.34 -14.21 22.95
CA LYS A 31 1.31 -13.67 24.30
C LYS A 31 -0.12 -13.41 24.79
N GLU A 32 -0.95 -12.78 23.99
CA GLU A 32 -2.29 -12.34 24.40
C GLU A 32 -3.31 -13.47 24.44
N GLN A 33 -3.32 -14.34 23.44
CA GLN A 33 -4.33 -15.42 23.36
C GLN A 33 -3.91 -16.73 24.02
N PHE A 34 -2.60 -17.03 24.05
CA PHE A 34 -2.09 -18.29 24.57
C PHE A 34 -1.30 -18.14 25.87
N GLY A 35 -1.15 -16.91 26.39
CA GLY A 35 -0.45 -16.63 27.63
C GLY A 35 1.04 -16.98 27.61
N ILE A 36 1.63 -17.14 26.42
CA ILE A 36 3.03 -17.52 26.27
C ILE A 36 3.90 -16.30 26.61
N ARG A 37 4.65 -16.39 27.71
CA ARG A 37 5.53 -15.29 28.16
C ARG A 37 6.67 -15.09 27.18
N GLY A 38 7.10 -13.82 27.01
CA GLY A 38 8.26 -13.49 26.20
C GLY A 38 9.51 -14.23 26.70
N ARG A 39 10.18 -14.93 25.79
CA ARG A 39 11.49 -15.56 26.07
C ARG A 39 12.61 -14.60 25.72
N SER A 40 13.71 -14.67 26.46
CA SER A 40 14.88 -13.83 26.18
C SER A 40 15.64 -14.39 24.97
N LEU A 41 15.99 -13.52 24.01
CA LEU A 41 16.92 -13.84 22.91
C LEU A 41 18.35 -14.21 23.38
N GLN A 42 18.62 -14.08 24.67
CA GLN A 42 19.94 -14.28 25.26
C GLN A 42 20.20 -15.73 25.76
N ASP A 43 19.27 -16.65 25.51
CA ASP A 43 19.48 -18.05 25.87
C ASP A 43 20.60 -18.62 24.99
N LYS A 44 21.73 -18.99 25.60
CA LYS A 44 22.96 -19.35 24.92
C LYS A 44 22.88 -20.61 24.05
N ASN A 45 21.80 -21.36 24.17
CA ASN A 45 21.54 -22.60 23.43
C ASN A 45 20.59 -22.41 22.22
N MET A 46 20.16 -21.19 21.94
CA MET A 46 19.25 -20.90 20.82
C MET A 46 19.99 -20.20 19.69
N HIS A 47 19.93 -20.80 18.49
CA HIS A 47 20.42 -20.18 17.26
C HIS A 47 19.23 -19.69 16.44
N PHE A 48 19.06 -18.38 16.36
CA PHE A 48 17.96 -17.78 15.62
C PHE A 48 18.28 -17.61 14.13
N VAL A 49 17.32 -17.95 13.29
CA VAL A 49 17.34 -17.74 11.84
C VAL A 49 16.43 -16.56 11.52
N PRO A 50 17.00 -15.38 11.19
CA PRO A 50 16.20 -14.20 10.86
C PRO A 50 15.51 -14.39 9.52
N PHE A 51 14.39 -13.70 9.32
CA PHE A 51 13.70 -13.67 8.03
C PHE A 51 14.55 -13.01 6.96
N THR A 52 14.60 -13.63 5.78
CA THR A 52 15.20 -13.02 4.58
C THR A 52 14.24 -13.14 3.41
N ALA A 53 14.29 -12.17 2.50
CA ALA A 53 13.48 -12.20 1.27
C ALA A 53 13.85 -13.37 0.34
N VAL A 54 15.07 -13.90 0.46
CA VAL A 54 15.55 -15.04 -0.34
C VAL A 54 14.99 -16.36 0.18
N THR A 55 15.11 -16.61 1.49
CA THR A 55 14.62 -17.85 2.11
C THR A 55 13.13 -17.82 2.37
N ARG A 56 12.54 -16.63 2.57
CA ARG A 56 11.14 -16.39 2.94
C ARG A 56 10.70 -17.20 4.16
N MET A 57 11.65 -17.46 5.06
CA MET A 57 11.49 -18.21 6.31
C MET A 57 12.24 -17.53 7.44
N SER A 58 11.72 -17.71 8.66
CA SER A 58 12.42 -17.41 9.91
C SER A 58 12.34 -18.62 10.83
N GLY A 59 13.17 -18.67 11.86
CA GLY A 59 13.13 -19.82 12.76
C GLY A 59 14.13 -19.78 13.89
N VAL A 60 14.24 -20.91 14.58
CA VAL A 60 15.17 -21.11 15.68
C VAL A 60 15.61 -22.58 15.75
N ASP A 61 16.87 -22.79 16.07
CA ASP A 61 17.44 -24.12 16.37
C ASP A 61 17.84 -24.13 17.83
N PHE A 62 17.36 -25.13 18.57
CA PHE A 62 17.68 -25.31 20.00
C PHE A 62 17.53 -26.77 20.42
N ASP A 63 18.42 -27.25 21.25
CA ASP A 63 18.39 -28.60 21.83
C ASP A 63 18.12 -29.70 20.79
N GLY A 64 18.72 -29.59 19.59
CA GLY A 64 18.51 -30.55 18.50
C GLY A 64 17.18 -30.48 17.78
N ASN A 65 16.37 -29.47 18.10
CA ASN A 65 15.12 -29.18 17.39
C ASN A 65 15.29 -28.00 16.42
N GLU A 66 14.70 -28.12 15.26
CA GLU A 66 14.58 -27.07 14.26
C GLU A 66 13.12 -26.60 14.16
N ILE A 67 12.85 -25.32 14.40
CA ILE A 67 11.54 -24.73 14.14
C ILE A 67 11.68 -23.72 13.03
N ARG A 68 10.81 -23.80 12.04
CA ARG A 68 10.75 -22.86 10.91
C ARG A 68 9.33 -22.38 10.70
N LYS A 69 9.21 -21.12 10.32
CA LYS A 69 7.97 -20.46 9.91
C LYS A 69 8.22 -19.68 8.63
N GLY A 70 7.32 -19.74 7.68
CA GLY A 70 7.49 -19.04 6.43
C GLY A 70 6.33 -19.19 5.45
N ALA A 71 6.54 -18.63 4.25
CA ALA A 71 5.60 -18.75 3.15
C ALA A 71 5.38 -20.22 2.75
N ALA A 72 4.17 -20.55 2.31
CA ALA A 72 3.78 -21.93 2.07
C ALA A 72 4.68 -22.66 1.07
N ASP A 73 5.07 -22.01 -0.02
CA ASP A 73 5.96 -22.58 -1.06
C ASP A 73 7.39 -22.82 -0.54
N ALA A 74 7.93 -21.86 0.23
CA ALA A 74 9.24 -22.00 0.87
C ALA A 74 9.24 -23.14 1.89
N MET A 75 8.20 -23.22 2.72
CA MET A 75 8.04 -24.27 3.72
C MET A 75 7.77 -25.66 3.09
N GLN A 76 7.06 -25.71 1.97
CA GLN A 76 6.90 -26.94 1.19
C GLN A 76 8.26 -27.44 0.71
N SER A 77 9.05 -26.56 0.11
CA SER A 77 10.40 -26.92 -0.35
C SER A 77 11.29 -27.37 0.80
N TYR A 78 11.29 -26.63 1.92
CA TYR A 78 12.07 -26.97 3.11
C TYR A 78 11.73 -28.35 3.68
N VAL A 79 10.43 -28.65 3.85
CA VAL A 79 9.97 -29.92 4.40
C VAL A 79 10.25 -31.10 3.46
N THR A 80 10.00 -30.94 2.15
CA THR A 80 10.18 -32.01 1.16
C THR A 80 11.64 -32.33 0.91
N HIS A 81 12.55 -31.33 0.87
CA HIS A 81 14.00 -31.58 0.71
C HIS A 81 14.59 -32.37 1.88
N ALA A 82 14.01 -32.26 3.06
CA ALA A 82 14.41 -33.03 4.23
C ALA A 82 13.72 -34.40 4.35
N GLY A 83 12.94 -34.81 3.33
CA GLY A 83 12.21 -36.07 3.33
C GLY A 83 10.93 -36.05 4.14
N GLY A 84 10.48 -34.89 4.63
CA GLY A 84 9.20 -34.71 5.31
C GLY A 84 8.02 -34.69 4.33
N MET A 85 6.82 -34.88 4.87
CA MET A 85 5.59 -34.86 4.08
C MET A 85 4.88 -33.50 4.21
N TYR A 86 4.67 -32.83 3.08
CA TYR A 86 3.79 -31.67 3.00
C TYR A 86 2.35 -32.12 2.73
N SER A 87 1.47 -31.92 3.72
CA SER A 87 0.10 -32.41 3.65
C SER A 87 -0.75 -31.60 2.66
N PRO A 88 -1.58 -32.26 1.80
CA PRO A 88 -2.59 -31.58 0.98
C PRO A 88 -3.59 -30.74 1.78
N ASP A 89 -3.82 -31.09 3.04
CA ASP A 89 -4.68 -30.34 3.95
C ASP A 89 -4.07 -28.96 4.27
N CYS A 90 -2.74 -28.89 4.44
CA CYS A 90 -2.04 -27.64 4.64
C CYS A 90 -2.25 -26.70 3.43
N ASP A 91 -2.12 -27.22 2.22
CA ASP A 91 -2.33 -26.46 0.99
C ASP A 91 -3.78 -25.94 0.87
N ARG A 92 -4.77 -26.77 1.22
CA ARG A 92 -6.17 -26.35 1.28
C ARG A 92 -6.42 -25.23 2.27
N VAL A 93 -5.82 -25.30 3.45
CA VAL A 93 -5.94 -24.26 4.48
C VAL A 93 -5.30 -22.97 4.01
N VAL A 94 -4.08 -23.02 3.45
CA VAL A 94 -3.38 -21.84 2.91
C VAL A 94 -4.21 -21.17 1.81
N LYS A 95 -4.75 -21.94 0.86
CA LYS A 95 -5.63 -21.42 -0.20
C LYS A 95 -6.92 -20.82 0.33
N SER A 96 -7.52 -21.45 1.36
CA SER A 96 -8.71 -20.90 2.03
C SER A 96 -8.43 -19.58 2.75
N ILE A 97 -7.23 -19.44 3.35
CA ILE A 97 -6.79 -18.19 3.96
C ILE A 97 -6.61 -17.13 2.89
N ALA A 98 -5.90 -17.45 1.79
CA ALA A 98 -5.65 -16.54 0.68
C ALA A 98 -6.95 -16.04 0.04
N SER A 99 -7.95 -16.92 -0.17
CA SER A 99 -9.24 -16.51 -0.72
C SER A 99 -10.06 -15.55 0.17
N LYS A 100 -9.68 -15.44 1.45
CA LYS A 100 -10.26 -14.47 2.40
C LYS A 100 -9.41 -13.19 2.54
N GLY A 101 -8.43 -13.00 1.66
CA GLY A 101 -7.53 -11.85 1.68
C GLY A 101 -6.51 -11.90 2.82
N GLY A 102 -6.14 -13.08 3.29
CA GLY A 102 -5.13 -13.26 4.31
C GLY A 102 -3.88 -13.95 3.79
N THR A 103 -2.82 -13.91 4.57
CA THR A 103 -1.56 -14.61 4.33
C THR A 103 -1.43 -15.80 5.28
N GLY A 104 -1.24 -16.99 4.73
CA GLY A 104 -1.01 -18.21 5.52
C GLY A 104 0.50 -18.43 5.72
N LEU A 105 0.97 -18.35 6.97
CA LEU A 105 2.34 -18.72 7.32
C LEU A 105 2.35 -20.14 7.88
N VAL A 106 3.10 -21.03 7.23
CA VAL A 106 3.22 -22.43 7.67
C VAL A 106 4.29 -22.54 8.74
N VAL A 107 4.02 -23.30 9.80
CA VAL A 107 4.94 -23.59 10.90
C VAL A 107 5.30 -25.07 10.88
N ALA A 108 6.58 -25.38 10.94
CA ALA A 108 7.10 -26.74 11.02
C ALA A 108 8.13 -26.87 12.15
N LYS A 109 8.16 -28.06 12.76
CA LYS A 109 9.17 -28.46 13.74
C LYS A 109 9.76 -29.79 13.27
N ASN A 110 11.09 -29.84 13.19
CA ASN A 110 11.82 -31.03 12.73
C ASN A 110 11.25 -31.58 11.41
N HIS A 111 11.03 -30.69 10.42
CA HIS A 111 10.48 -30.98 9.10
C HIS A 111 9.04 -31.55 9.09
N LYS A 112 8.34 -31.51 10.25
CA LYS A 112 6.92 -31.88 10.37
C LYS A 112 6.07 -30.63 10.50
N ILE A 113 5.08 -30.47 9.64
CA ILE A 113 4.14 -29.36 9.69
C ILE A 113 3.28 -29.47 10.95
N LEU A 114 3.27 -28.41 11.76
CA LEU A 114 2.42 -28.26 12.93
C LEU A 114 1.09 -27.61 12.59
N GLY A 115 1.10 -26.59 11.71
CA GLY A 115 -0.10 -25.86 11.33
C GLY A 115 0.19 -24.61 10.50
N VAL A 116 -0.84 -23.81 10.36
CA VAL A 116 -0.82 -22.55 9.58
C VAL A 116 -1.31 -21.40 10.44
N ILE A 117 -0.56 -20.30 10.44
CA ILE A 117 -0.96 -19.04 11.06
C ILE A 117 -1.72 -18.22 10.02
N TYR A 118 -2.89 -17.72 10.39
CA TYR A 118 -3.67 -16.81 9.56
C TYR A 118 -3.35 -15.36 9.93
N LEU A 119 -2.70 -14.65 9.04
CA LEU A 119 -2.50 -13.21 9.11
C LEU A 119 -3.45 -12.53 8.14
N LYS A 120 -4.06 -11.42 8.56
CA LYS A 120 -4.89 -10.60 7.70
C LYS A 120 -4.71 -9.14 8.06
N ASP A 121 -4.43 -8.33 7.05
CA ASP A 121 -4.47 -6.88 7.18
C ASP A 121 -5.91 -6.40 7.29
N ILE A 122 -6.16 -5.53 8.26
CA ILE A 122 -7.48 -4.93 8.45
C ILE A 122 -7.56 -3.68 7.59
N ILE A 123 -8.45 -3.71 6.59
CA ILE A 123 -8.75 -2.52 5.80
C ILE A 123 -9.45 -1.51 6.70
N LYS A 124 -8.90 -0.29 6.77
CA LYS A 124 -9.47 0.80 7.57
C LYS A 124 -10.91 1.11 7.13
N GLN A 125 -11.79 1.39 8.09
CA GLN A 125 -13.16 1.78 7.79
C GLN A 125 -13.20 3.00 6.87
N GLY A 126 -14.18 3.03 5.95
CA GLY A 126 -14.38 4.15 5.02
C GLY A 126 -13.46 4.16 3.80
N VAL A 127 -12.54 3.19 3.65
CA VAL A 127 -11.64 3.13 2.49
C VAL A 127 -12.41 2.85 1.21
N LYS A 128 -13.38 1.94 1.25
CA LYS A 128 -14.20 1.56 0.10
C LYS A 128 -15.01 2.73 -0.45
N GLU A 129 -15.62 3.51 0.43
CA GLU A 129 -16.38 4.72 0.10
C GLU A 129 -15.47 5.77 -0.55
N LYS A 130 -14.28 5.94 -0.03
CA LYS A 130 -13.30 6.88 -0.54
C LYS A 130 -12.81 6.49 -1.95
N PHE A 131 -12.57 5.21 -2.22
CA PHE A 131 -12.26 4.76 -3.57
C PHE A 131 -13.44 4.92 -4.52
N ALA A 132 -14.67 4.72 -4.05
CA ALA A 132 -15.86 5.02 -4.84
C ALA A 132 -15.95 6.52 -5.20
N ASP A 133 -15.55 7.42 -4.31
CA ASP A 133 -15.52 8.86 -4.60
C ASP A 133 -14.41 9.22 -5.60
N LEU A 134 -13.24 8.60 -5.54
CA LEU A 134 -12.21 8.76 -6.59
C LEU A 134 -12.75 8.32 -7.97
N ARG A 135 -13.46 7.21 -8.02
CA ARG A 135 -14.08 6.72 -9.27
C ARG A 135 -15.10 7.70 -9.83
N LYS A 136 -15.94 8.33 -8.99
CA LYS A 136 -16.86 9.40 -9.40
C LYS A 136 -16.14 10.62 -9.97
N MET A 137 -14.91 10.87 -9.53
CA MET A 137 -14.05 11.93 -10.07
C MET A 137 -13.32 11.54 -11.36
N GLY A 138 -13.58 10.34 -11.90
CA GLY A 138 -12.93 9.82 -13.12
C GLY A 138 -11.51 9.30 -12.87
N ILE A 139 -11.14 8.99 -11.62
CA ILE A 139 -9.81 8.48 -11.27
C ILE A 139 -9.90 6.97 -11.11
N LYS A 140 -9.11 6.23 -11.90
CA LYS A 140 -8.93 4.78 -11.77
C LYS A 140 -7.95 4.50 -10.64
N THR A 141 -8.29 3.56 -9.77
CA THR A 141 -7.45 3.14 -8.64
C THR A 141 -6.92 1.73 -8.88
N ILE A 142 -5.61 1.54 -8.70
CA ILE A 142 -4.93 0.27 -8.88
C ILE A 142 -4.14 -0.05 -7.62
N MET A 143 -4.42 -1.21 -7.02
CA MET A 143 -3.65 -1.71 -5.89
C MET A 143 -2.41 -2.45 -6.41
N ILE A 144 -1.25 -2.16 -5.83
CA ILE A 144 0.00 -2.87 -6.16
C ILE A 144 0.49 -3.55 -4.89
N THR A 145 0.66 -4.86 -4.95
CA THR A 145 1.08 -5.67 -3.79
C THR A 145 2.07 -6.75 -4.18
N GLY A 146 2.90 -7.16 -3.24
CA GLY A 146 3.77 -8.34 -3.35
C GLY A 146 3.04 -9.67 -3.08
N ASP A 147 1.78 -9.63 -2.66
CA ASP A 147 0.99 -10.83 -2.38
C ASP A 147 0.70 -11.64 -3.64
N ASN A 148 0.36 -12.92 -3.43
CA ASN A 148 -0.09 -13.78 -4.51
C ASN A 148 -1.43 -13.30 -5.10
N PRO A 149 -1.75 -13.69 -6.36
CA PRO A 149 -2.94 -13.21 -7.06
C PRO A 149 -4.27 -13.47 -6.34
N ILE A 150 -4.39 -14.57 -5.59
CA ILE A 150 -5.63 -14.93 -4.89
C ILE A 150 -5.86 -13.98 -3.72
N THR A 151 -4.84 -13.73 -2.92
CA THR A 151 -4.88 -12.78 -1.80
C THR A 151 -5.11 -11.35 -2.32
N ALA A 152 -4.37 -10.94 -3.36
CA ALA A 152 -4.48 -9.63 -3.96
C ALA A 152 -5.90 -9.37 -4.50
N ALA A 153 -6.51 -10.33 -5.19
CA ALA A 153 -7.87 -10.21 -5.69
C ALA A 153 -8.89 -10.04 -4.57
N ALA A 154 -8.74 -10.80 -3.47
CA ALA A 154 -9.64 -10.71 -2.32
C ALA A 154 -9.53 -9.34 -1.62
N ILE A 155 -8.30 -8.84 -1.41
CA ILE A 155 -8.05 -7.52 -0.80
C ILE A 155 -8.58 -6.40 -1.71
N ALA A 156 -8.32 -6.48 -3.02
CA ALA A 156 -8.79 -5.50 -3.99
C ALA A 156 -10.33 -5.40 -4.01
N ALA A 157 -11.02 -6.53 -3.97
CA ALA A 157 -12.49 -6.58 -3.89
C ALA A 157 -13.01 -6.02 -2.56
N GLU A 158 -12.37 -6.33 -1.44
CA GLU A 158 -12.74 -5.81 -0.12
C GLU A 158 -12.51 -4.30 -0.04
N ALA A 159 -11.37 -3.79 -0.53
CA ALA A 159 -11.05 -2.38 -0.58
C ALA A 159 -11.88 -1.60 -1.61
N GLY A 160 -12.37 -2.26 -2.65
CA GLY A 160 -13.18 -1.64 -3.71
C GLY A 160 -12.35 -0.84 -4.71
N VAL A 161 -11.09 -1.22 -4.95
CA VAL A 161 -10.25 -0.66 -6.02
C VAL A 161 -10.70 -1.19 -7.39
N ASP A 162 -10.28 -0.51 -8.46
CA ASP A 162 -10.71 -0.84 -9.83
C ASP A 162 -9.90 -1.98 -10.44
N ASP A 163 -8.64 -2.13 -10.00
CA ASP A 163 -7.71 -3.12 -10.57
C ASP A 163 -6.59 -3.42 -9.55
N PHE A 164 -5.80 -4.45 -9.81
CA PHE A 164 -4.65 -4.77 -8.96
C PHE A 164 -3.50 -5.39 -9.75
N LEU A 165 -2.27 -5.22 -9.24
CA LEU A 165 -1.07 -5.91 -9.66
C LEU A 165 -0.55 -6.73 -8.48
N ALA A 166 -0.59 -8.06 -8.62
CA ALA A 166 -0.06 -9.02 -7.65
C ALA A 166 1.40 -9.36 -7.94
N GLU A 167 2.11 -9.92 -6.96
CA GLU A 167 3.53 -10.36 -7.08
C GLU A 167 4.43 -9.27 -7.68
N ALA A 168 4.12 -8.01 -7.36
CA ALA A 168 4.77 -6.86 -7.95
C ALA A 168 6.23 -6.73 -7.51
N THR A 169 7.13 -6.72 -8.50
CA THR A 169 8.54 -6.36 -8.30
C THR A 169 8.75 -4.84 -8.43
N PRO A 170 9.84 -4.27 -7.92
CA PRO A 170 10.16 -2.85 -8.12
C PRO A 170 10.16 -2.44 -9.59
N GLU A 171 10.71 -3.28 -10.46
CA GLU A 171 10.75 -3.09 -11.91
C GLU A 171 9.35 -3.15 -12.52
N GLY A 172 8.51 -4.07 -12.07
CA GLY A 172 7.12 -4.21 -12.51
C GLY A 172 6.28 -2.99 -12.15
N LYS A 173 6.47 -2.44 -10.94
CA LYS A 173 5.82 -1.19 -10.50
C LYS A 173 6.21 -0.03 -11.39
N LEU A 174 7.51 0.14 -11.65
CA LEU A 174 8.04 1.19 -12.50
C LEU A 174 7.55 1.06 -13.96
N ALA A 175 7.54 -0.15 -14.51
CA ALA A 175 7.06 -0.42 -15.86
C ALA A 175 5.59 -0.08 -16.02
N MET A 176 4.75 -0.40 -15.03
CA MET A 176 3.32 -0.06 -15.04
C MET A 176 3.11 1.46 -15.08
N ILE A 177 3.82 2.24 -14.26
CA ILE A 177 3.70 3.70 -14.26
C ILE A 177 4.05 4.27 -15.63
N ARG A 178 5.17 3.83 -16.21
CA ARG A 178 5.62 4.27 -17.54
C ARG A 178 4.61 3.92 -18.65
N ASP A 179 3.98 2.75 -18.57
CA ASP A 179 2.96 2.34 -19.54
C ASP A 179 1.72 3.26 -19.49
N PHE A 180 1.24 3.60 -18.28
CA PHE A 180 0.14 4.56 -18.15
C PHE A 180 0.52 5.96 -18.62
N GLN A 181 1.73 6.44 -18.29
CA GLN A 181 2.23 7.74 -18.76
C GLN A 181 2.38 7.77 -20.28
N ALA A 182 2.88 6.70 -20.90
CA ALA A 182 2.98 6.58 -22.35
C ALA A 182 1.63 6.62 -23.06
N LYS A 183 0.56 6.20 -22.38
CA LYS A 183 -0.84 6.31 -22.84
C LYS A 183 -1.47 7.68 -22.58
N GLY A 184 -0.70 8.64 -22.07
CA GLY A 184 -1.15 10.01 -21.81
C GLY A 184 -1.90 10.19 -20.48
N HIS A 185 -1.82 9.23 -19.56
CA HIS A 185 -2.43 9.35 -18.23
C HIS A 185 -1.46 10.01 -17.24
N LEU A 186 -2.01 10.84 -16.37
CA LEU A 186 -1.30 11.30 -15.18
C LEU A 186 -1.39 10.24 -14.10
N VAL A 187 -0.26 9.89 -13.52
CA VAL A 187 -0.15 8.83 -12.51
C VAL A 187 0.20 9.41 -11.15
N ALA A 188 -0.66 9.16 -10.17
CA ALA A 188 -0.36 9.41 -8.77
C ALA A 188 -0.01 8.08 -8.09
N MET A 189 1.07 8.05 -7.33
CA MET A 189 1.49 6.88 -6.57
C MET A 189 1.61 7.20 -5.08
N THR A 190 1.19 6.25 -4.26
CA THR A 190 1.47 6.26 -2.82
C THR A 190 2.20 4.99 -2.44
N GLY A 191 3.19 5.11 -1.55
CA GLY A 191 4.02 3.98 -1.11
C GLY A 191 4.81 4.32 0.15
N ASP A 192 5.35 3.28 0.79
CA ASP A 192 6.08 3.40 2.06
C ASP A 192 7.42 2.64 2.08
N GLY A 193 7.64 1.74 1.13
CA GLY A 193 8.82 0.88 1.06
C GLY A 193 9.99 1.47 0.28
N THR A 194 11.21 1.01 0.59
CA THR A 194 12.41 1.30 -0.22
C THR A 194 12.23 0.82 -1.67
N ASN A 195 11.54 -0.30 -1.85
CA ASN A 195 11.22 -0.88 -3.16
C ASN A 195 10.26 -0.01 -3.98
N ASP A 196 9.56 0.94 -3.34
CA ASP A 196 8.65 1.87 -4.01
C ASP A 196 9.36 3.14 -4.52
N ALA A 197 10.55 3.43 -4.01
CA ALA A 197 11.26 4.67 -4.31
C ALA A 197 11.45 4.93 -5.83
N PRO A 198 11.87 3.97 -6.67
CA PRO A 198 11.98 4.19 -8.11
C PRO A 198 10.66 4.51 -8.78
N ALA A 199 9.59 3.84 -8.36
CA ALA A 199 8.24 4.06 -8.87
C ALA A 199 7.64 5.39 -8.39
N LEU A 200 7.86 5.77 -7.12
CA LEU A 200 7.51 7.09 -6.58
C LEU A 200 8.21 8.20 -7.34
N ALA A 201 9.52 8.08 -7.59
CA ALA A 201 10.27 9.09 -8.35
C ALA A 201 9.80 9.23 -9.82
N GLN A 202 9.23 8.18 -10.41
CA GLN A 202 8.70 8.20 -11.78
C GLN A 202 7.30 8.80 -11.87
N ALA A 203 6.47 8.66 -10.83
CA ALA A 203 5.08 9.12 -10.85
C ALA A 203 4.98 10.65 -10.96
N ASP A 204 3.92 11.13 -11.62
CA ASP A 204 3.66 12.58 -11.76
C ASP A 204 3.34 13.22 -10.40
N VAL A 205 2.66 12.47 -9.54
CA VAL A 205 2.40 12.83 -8.14
C VAL A 205 2.81 11.65 -7.26
N ALA A 206 3.75 11.87 -6.36
CA ALA A 206 4.26 10.84 -5.44
C ALA A 206 4.01 11.23 -3.99
N VAL A 207 3.28 10.39 -3.26
CA VAL A 207 2.97 10.60 -1.84
C VAL A 207 3.61 9.48 -1.04
N ALA A 208 4.63 9.80 -0.26
CA ALA A 208 5.23 8.87 0.68
C ALA A 208 4.49 8.89 2.02
N MET A 209 4.38 7.73 2.66
CA MET A 209 3.82 7.64 4.01
C MET A 209 4.83 8.09 5.06
N ASN A 210 4.36 8.75 6.12
CA ASN A 210 5.25 9.15 7.23
C ASN A 210 5.88 7.94 7.95
N SER A 211 5.16 6.82 8.01
CA SER A 211 5.67 5.54 8.49
C SER A 211 6.66 4.86 7.53
N GLY A 212 6.79 5.37 6.31
CA GLY A 212 7.63 4.80 5.27
C GLY A 212 9.12 5.02 5.48
N THR A 213 9.92 4.32 4.66
CA THR A 213 11.37 4.41 4.67
C THR A 213 11.86 5.79 4.24
N GLN A 214 13.09 6.15 4.63
CA GLN A 214 13.69 7.41 4.21
C GLN A 214 13.80 7.52 2.68
N ALA A 215 14.14 6.43 2.01
CA ALA A 215 14.23 6.39 0.55
C ALA A 215 12.89 6.71 -0.13
N ALA A 216 11.76 6.19 0.39
CA ALA A 216 10.43 6.51 -0.12
C ALA A 216 10.08 8.00 0.11
N LYS A 217 10.42 8.55 1.27
CA LYS A 217 10.17 9.97 1.59
C LYS A 217 10.98 10.92 0.70
N GLU A 218 12.22 10.57 0.38
CA GLU A 218 13.07 11.37 -0.52
C GLU A 218 12.62 11.29 -1.98
N ALA A 219 12.07 10.15 -2.39
CA ALA A 219 11.54 9.96 -3.74
C ALA A 219 10.18 10.64 -3.96
N GLY A 220 9.42 10.87 -2.88
CA GLY A 220 8.08 11.47 -2.95
C GLY A 220 8.10 12.99 -3.10
N ASN A 221 7.11 13.54 -3.81
CA ASN A 221 6.87 14.99 -3.86
C ASN A 221 6.21 15.51 -2.57
N MET A 222 5.50 14.63 -1.86
CA MET A 222 4.76 14.93 -0.64
C MET A 222 4.93 13.80 0.36
N VAL A 223 4.79 14.14 1.64
CA VAL A 223 4.75 13.14 2.73
C VAL A 223 3.41 13.28 3.44
N ASP A 224 2.67 12.17 3.51
CA ASP A 224 1.42 12.09 4.29
C ASP A 224 1.75 11.77 5.74
N LEU A 225 1.54 12.74 6.63
CA LEU A 225 1.85 12.62 8.05
C LEU A 225 0.95 11.64 8.80
N ASP A 226 -0.26 11.41 8.31
CA ASP A 226 -1.22 10.48 8.93
C ASP A 226 -1.05 9.03 8.42
N SER A 227 -0.15 8.81 7.45
CA SER A 227 0.07 7.51 6.80
C SER A 227 -1.24 6.86 6.33
N SER A 228 -2.08 7.66 5.67
CA SER A 228 -3.37 7.23 5.15
C SER A 228 -3.42 7.29 3.62
N PRO A 229 -3.50 6.14 2.93
CA PRO A 229 -3.54 6.12 1.46
C PRO A 229 -4.71 6.90 0.87
N THR A 230 -5.71 7.19 1.69
CA THR A 230 -6.91 7.93 1.28
C THR A 230 -6.73 9.45 1.29
N LYS A 231 -5.63 9.99 1.80
CA LYS A 231 -5.29 11.41 1.71
C LYS A 231 -5.10 11.89 0.27
N LEU A 232 -4.75 10.99 -0.63
CA LEU A 232 -4.68 11.28 -2.05
C LEU A 232 -6.00 11.87 -2.58
N ILE A 233 -7.14 11.45 -2.03
CA ILE A 233 -8.47 12.00 -2.37
C ILE A 233 -8.56 13.47 -2.01
N ASP A 234 -8.11 13.84 -0.81
CA ASP A 234 -8.11 15.22 -0.35
C ASP A 234 -7.19 16.08 -1.21
N ILE A 235 -6.01 15.56 -1.56
CA ILE A 235 -5.06 16.21 -2.46
C ILE A 235 -5.69 16.48 -3.82
N VAL A 236 -6.33 15.48 -4.43
CA VAL A 236 -6.99 15.63 -5.72
C VAL A 236 -8.16 16.62 -5.65
N ARG A 237 -8.98 16.53 -4.59
CA ARG A 237 -10.13 17.44 -4.39
C ARG A 237 -9.67 18.89 -4.25
N ILE A 238 -8.68 19.14 -3.40
CA ILE A 238 -8.10 20.46 -3.18
C ILE A 238 -7.45 20.96 -4.48
N GLY A 239 -6.69 20.13 -5.18
CA GLY A 239 -6.06 20.49 -6.45
C GLY A 239 -7.08 20.91 -7.51
N LYS A 240 -8.16 20.13 -7.69
CA LYS A 240 -9.28 20.51 -8.59
C LYS A 240 -9.95 21.82 -8.17
N GLN A 241 -10.18 22.02 -6.86
CA GLN A 241 -10.78 23.24 -6.35
C GLN A 241 -9.88 24.45 -6.62
N LEU A 242 -8.57 24.34 -6.42
CA LEU A 242 -7.60 25.41 -6.71
C LEU A 242 -7.59 25.74 -8.21
N LEU A 243 -7.61 24.75 -9.09
CA LEU A 243 -7.67 24.96 -10.55
C LEU A 243 -8.96 25.67 -10.96
N MET A 244 -10.10 25.26 -10.42
CA MET A 244 -11.39 25.92 -10.69
C MET A 244 -11.41 27.36 -10.18
N THR A 245 -10.94 27.59 -8.96
CA THR A 245 -10.87 28.95 -8.36
C THR A 245 -9.94 29.83 -9.18
N ARG A 246 -8.76 29.34 -9.55
CA ARG A 246 -7.82 30.07 -10.40
C ARG A 246 -8.42 30.39 -11.77
N GLY A 247 -9.07 29.42 -12.40
CA GLY A 247 -9.76 29.62 -13.66
C GLY A 247 -10.85 30.69 -13.58
N SER A 248 -11.68 30.62 -12.54
CA SER A 248 -12.73 31.62 -12.28
C SER A 248 -12.18 33.02 -12.05
N LEU A 249 -11.11 33.16 -11.24
CA LEU A 249 -10.46 34.44 -11.00
C LEU A 249 -9.83 35.01 -12.27
N THR A 250 -9.19 34.18 -13.09
CA THR A 250 -8.61 34.61 -14.38
C THR A 250 -9.70 35.06 -15.34
N THR A 251 -10.79 34.31 -15.46
CA THR A 251 -11.93 34.67 -16.32
C THR A 251 -12.58 35.98 -15.84
N PHE A 252 -12.77 36.13 -14.53
CA PHE A 252 -13.31 37.37 -13.94
C PHE A 252 -12.38 38.58 -14.21
N SER A 253 -11.05 38.41 -14.06
CA SER A 253 -10.09 39.45 -14.31
C SER A 253 -10.12 39.92 -15.76
N ILE A 254 -10.10 38.95 -16.71
CA ILE A 254 -10.20 39.25 -18.14
C ILE A 254 -11.51 39.97 -18.48
N ALA A 255 -12.64 39.45 -17.98
CA ALA A 255 -13.95 40.03 -18.21
C ALA A 255 -14.01 41.47 -17.66
N ASN A 256 -13.47 41.70 -16.46
CA ASN A 256 -13.41 43.01 -15.85
C ASN A 256 -12.52 44.00 -16.66
N ASP A 257 -11.37 43.54 -17.15
CA ASP A 257 -10.48 44.38 -17.97
C ASP A 257 -11.16 44.73 -19.31
N VAL A 258 -11.78 43.74 -19.96
CA VAL A 258 -12.56 43.99 -21.20
C VAL A 258 -13.68 45.04 -20.92
N ALA A 259 -14.43 44.88 -19.84
CA ALA A 259 -15.49 45.83 -19.48
C ALA A 259 -14.94 47.24 -19.23
N LYS A 260 -13.79 47.37 -18.56
CA LYS A 260 -13.13 48.65 -18.36
C LYS A 260 -12.74 49.30 -19.68
N TYR A 261 -12.20 48.55 -20.64
CA TYR A 261 -11.86 49.11 -21.96
C TYR A 261 -13.10 49.59 -22.69
N PHE A 262 -14.21 48.85 -22.66
CA PHE A 262 -15.46 49.28 -23.26
C PHE A 262 -16.05 50.51 -22.59
N ALA A 263 -15.81 50.76 -21.32
CA ALA A 263 -16.23 51.96 -20.60
C ALA A 263 -15.30 53.13 -20.86
N ILE A 264 -13.97 52.94 -20.84
CA ILE A 264 -12.96 54.00 -20.92
C ILE A 264 -12.78 54.51 -22.33
N ILE A 265 -12.76 53.67 -23.37
CA ILE A 265 -12.52 54.08 -24.75
C ILE A 265 -13.55 55.08 -25.25
N PRO A 266 -14.88 54.84 -25.10
CA PRO A 266 -15.85 55.85 -25.50
C PRO A 266 -15.67 57.19 -24.77
N ALA A 267 -15.41 57.14 -23.44
CA ALA A 267 -15.20 58.37 -22.64
C ALA A 267 -13.98 59.15 -23.09
N LEU A 268 -12.86 58.50 -23.40
CA LEU A 268 -11.60 59.17 -23.84
C LEU A 268 -11.72 59.79 -25.24
N PHE A 269 -12.39 59.10 -26.17
CA PHE A 269 -12.46 59.49 -27.57
C PHE A 269 -13.70 60.28 -27.97
N MET A 270 -14.62 60.53 -27.02
CA MET A 270 -15.87 61.28 -27.25
C MET A 270 -15.63 62.68 -27.78
N GLY A 271 -14.52 63.34 -27.37
CA GLY A 271 -14.14 64.67 -27.84
C GLY A 271 -13.71 64.66 -29.31
N PHE A 272 -13.19 63.56 -29.84
CA PHE A 272 -12.78 63.42 -31.25
C PHE A 272 -13.86 62.79 -32.12
N TYR A 273 -14.68 61.94 -31.52
CA TYR A 273 -15.75 61.19 -32.21
C TYR A 273 -17.08 61.35 -31.44
N PRO A 274 -17.85 62.40 -31.66
CA PRO A 274 -19.08 62.69 -30.90
C PRO A 274 -20.11 61.55 -30.89
N GLY A 275 -20.11 60.71 -31.94
CA GLY A 275 -20.99 59.56 -32.01
C GLY A 275 -20.76 58.51 -30.92
N LEU A 276 -19.59 58.48 -30.27
CA LEU A 276 -19.29 57.61 -29.14
C LEU A 276 -19.99 58.02 -27.85
N SER A 277 -20.63 59.19 -27.80
CA SER A 277 -21.40 59.62 -26.62
C SER A 277 -22.54 58.66 -26.27
N ALA A 278 -23.14 58.02 -27.28
CA ALA A 278 -24.19 57.04 -27.09
C ALA A 278 -23.70 55.74 -26.38
N LEU A 279 -22.39 55.45 -26.38
CA LEU A 279 -21.78 54.31 -25.73
C LEU A 279 -21.09 54.69 -24.41
N ASN A 280 -21.09 55.98 -24.03
CA ASN A 280 -20.49 56.43 -22.79
C ASN A 280 -21.40 56.15 -21.59
N ILE A 281 -21.08 55.08 -20.85
CA ILE A 281 -21.80 54.68 -19.63
C ILE A 281 -21.25 55.33 -18.37
N MET A 282 -20.22 56.16 -18.48
CA MET A 282 -19.56 56.84 -17.35
C MET A 282 -19.99 58.32 -17.24
N GLY A 283 -20.87 58.82 -18.08
CA GLY A 283 -21.36 60.19 -18.12
C GLY A 283 -22.54 60.50 -17.22
#